data_190c685c522cc6fe81541fae607508d2
#
_entry.id   190c685c522cc6fe81541fae607508d2
#
_cell.length_a   1.000
_cell.length_b   1.000
_cell.length_c   1.000
_cell.angle_alpha   90.00
_cell.angle_beta   90.00
_cell.angle_gamma   90.00
#
_symmetry.space_group_name_H-M   'P 1'
#
loop_
_entity.id
_entity.type
_entity.pdbx_description
1 polymer ?
#
loop_
_entity_poly.entity_id
_entity_poly.type
_entity_poly.pdbx_seq_one_letter_code
_entity_poly.pdbx_strand_id
1 'polypeptide(L)'
;FIQYTHARIKSILRKSNFTEGVLDFQNAPLDAEDISVIKQLYDFPEILNESAEQKSPALLANYIYELVKVFNHFYQNTTPILKEESEEIKNLRLMICAKTAEVISNGMSLLGIQVPEKM
;
A
#
# COMPACT_ATOMS: atom_id res chain seq x y z
N PHE A 1 8.48 -11.77 2.22
CA PHE A 1 7.37 -11.37 1.35
C PHE A 1 6.81 -9.98 1.71
N ILE A 2 6.30 -9.83 2.93
CA ILE A 2 5.76 -8.54 3.39
C ILE A 2 6.87 -7.48 3.47
N GLN A 3 7.99 -7.82 4.07
CA GLN A 3 9.12 -6.91 4.22
C GLN A 3 9.71 -6.51 2.86
N TYR A 4 9.81 -7.47 1.95
CA TYR A 4 10.31 -7.22 0.60
C TYR A 4 9.39 -6.24 -0.14
N THR A 5 8.07 -6.44 -0.04
CA THR A 5 7.10 -5.57 -0.69
C THR A 5 7.20 -4.14 -0.15
N HIS A 6 7.33 -3.98 1.17
CA HIS A 6 7.49 -2.66 1.78
C HIS A 6 8.74 -1.96 1.24
N ALA A 7 9.86 -2.67 1.19
CA ALA A 7 11.13 -2.11 0.68
C ALA A 7 11.02 -1.71 -0.79
N ARG A 8 10.31 -2.54 -1.60
CA ARG A 8 10.06 -2.24 -3.01
C ARG A 8 9.26 -0.95 -3.17
N ILE A 9 8.20 -0.80 -2.38
CA ILE A 9 7.37 0.41 -2.42
C ILE A 9 8.20 1.64 -2.07
N LYS A 10 8.99 1.57 -1.01
CA LYS A 10 9.83 2.70 -0.61
C LYS A 10 10.84 3.07 -1.70
N SER A 11 11.37 2.07 -2.40
CA SER A 11 12.28 2.32 -3.53
C SER A 11 11.57 3.07 -4.66
N ILE A 12 10.34 2.68 -4.99
CA ILE A 12 9.55 3.36 -6.03
C ILE A 12 9.31 4.81 -5.64
N LEU A 13 8.93 5.05 -4.39
CA LEU A 13 8.66 6.41 -3.91
C LEU A 13 9.91 7.28 -3.96
N ARG A 14 11.07 6.76 -3.58
CA ARG A 14 12.32 7.51 -3.66
C ARG A 14 12.68 7.88 -5.09
N LYS A 15 12.55 6.93 -6.01
CA LYS A 15 12.90 7.14 -7.42
C LYS A 15 11.98 8.14 -8.10
N SER A 16 10.74 8.27 -7.63
CA SER A 16 9.77 9.19 -8.20
C SER A 16 9.86 10.60 -7.59
N ASN A 17 10.66 10.78 -6.55
CA ASN A 17 10.71 12.02 -5.75
C ASN A 17 9.32 12.38 -5.20
N PHE A 18 8.60 11.35 -4.76
CA PHE A 18 7.23 11.50 -4.27
C PHE A 18 7.16 12.43 -3.06
N THR A 19 6.20 13.39 -3.12
CA THR A 19 5.89 14.27 -1.99
C THR A 19 4.39 14.22 -1.76
N GLU A 20 3.98 13.69 -0.61
CA GLU A 20 2.58 13.57 -0.28
C GLU A 20 1.93 14.94 -0.09
N GLY A 21 0.70 15.08 -0.59
CA GLY A 21 -0.07 16.32 -0.45
C GLY A 21 0.07 17.30 -1.60
N VAL A 22 0.99 17.06 -2.55
CA VAL A 22 1.24 17.94 -3.68
C VAL A 22 0.67 17.36 -4.99
N LEU A 23 0.17 16.14 -4.94
CA LEU A 23 -0.24 15.40 -6.13
C LEU A 23 -1.70 15.67 -6.51
N ASP A 24 -1.92 15.83 -7.82
CA ASP A 24 -3.26 15.92 -8.38
C ASP A 24 -3.61 14.61 -9.06
N PHE A 25 -4.67 13.96 -8.57
CA PHE A 25 -5.17 12.72 -9.15
C PHE A 25 -6.69 12.59 -9.09
N GLN A 26 -7.40 13.70 -8.85
CA GLN A 26 -8.84 13.69 -8.63
C GLN A 26 -9.62 13.17 -9.83
N ASN A 27 -9.10 13.38 -11.03
CA ASN A 27 -9.75 12.97 -12.27
C ASN A 27 -9.14 11.71 -12.89
N ALA A 28 -8.26 11.03 -12.15
CA ALA A 28 -7.62 9.82 -12.66
C ALA A 28 -8.64 8.69 -12.79
N PRO A 29 -8.69 8.00 -13.93
CA PRO A 29 -9.54 6.83 -14.06
C PRO A 29 -9.03 5.69 -13.19
N LEU A 30 -9.95 4.88 -12.65
CA LEU A 30 -9.63 3.76 -11.79
C LEU A 30 -9.82 2.44 -12.53
N ASP A 31 -8.76 1.63 -12.57
CA ASP A 31 -8.84 0.25 -13.03
C ASP A 31 -9.33 -0.65 -11.90
N ALA A 32 -9.71 -1.88 -12.25
CA ALA A 32 -10.12 -2.86 -11.26
C ALA A 32 -9.01 -3.13 -10.22
N GLU A 33 -7.76 -3.14 -10.65
CA GLU A 33 -6.60 -3.34 -9.78
C GLU A 33 -6.43 -2.20 -8.79
N ASP A 34 -6.61 -0.96 -9.24
CA ASP A 34 -6.57 0.21 -8.37
C ASP A 34 -7.64 0.11 -7.28
N ILE A 35 -8.86 -0.22 -7.70
CA ILE A 35 -10.01 -0.33 -6.80
C ILE A 35 -9.79 -1.42 -5.76
N SER A 36 -9.22 -2.55 -6.16
CA SER A 36 -8.96 -3.68 -5.25
C SER A 36 -8.06 -3.26 -4.09
N VAL A 37 -6.98 -2.53 -4.38
CA VAL A 37 -6.06 -2.07 -3.32
C VAL A 37 -6.73 -1.02 -2.45
N ILE A 38 -7.45 -0.07 -3.06
CA ILE A 38 -8.13 1.00 -2.32
C ILE A 38 -9.14 0.41 -1.34
N LYS A 39 -9.93 -0.59 -1.77
CA LYS A 39 -10.89 -1.26 -0.90
C LYS A 39 -10.20 -1.95 0.27
N GLN A 40 -9.09 -2.62 0.00
CA GLN A 40 -8.34 -3.28 1.05
C GLN A 40 -7.78 -2.28 2.05
N LEU A 41 -7.26 -1.15 1.58
CA LEU A 41 -6.75 -0.09 2.46
C LEU A 41 -7.87 0.52 3.31
N TYR A 42 -9.06 0.65 2.75
CA TYR A 42 -10.21 1.22 3.44
C TYR A 42 -10.61 0.41 4.68
N ASP A 43 -10.38 -0.90 4.67
CA ASP A 43 -10.76 -1.79 5.76
C ASP A 43 -9.82 -1.74 6.96
N PHE A 44 -8.67 -1.09 6.85
CA PHE A 44 -7.64 -1.11 7.89
C PHE A 44 -8.13 -0.65 9.26
N PRO A 45 -8.83 0.50 9.41
CA PRO A 45 -9.29 0.94 10.73
C PRO A 45 -10.23 -0.05 11.40
N GLU A 46 -11.13 -0.68 10.63
CA GLU A 46 -12.06 -1.66 11.15
C GLU A 46 -11.31 -2.91 11.64
N ILE A 47 -10.35 -3.39 10.87
CA ILE A 47 -9.53 -4.54 11.26
C ILE A 47 -8.73 -4.25 12.52
N LEU A 48 -8.19 -3.03 12.66
CA LEU A 48 -7.49 -2.63 13.87
C LEU A 48 -8.40 -2.73 15.09
N ASN A 49 -9.62 -2.22 14.97
CA ASN A 49 -10.58 -2.26 16.06
C ASN A 49 -10.96 -3.70 16.44
N GLU A 50 -11.24 -4.53 15.45
CA GLU A 50 -11.57 -5.94 15.68
C GLU A 50 -10.42 -6.70 16.33
N SER A 51 -9.20 -6.47 15.84
CA SER A 51 -8.00 -7.12 16.39
C SER A 51 -7.81 -6.75 17.86
N ALA A 52 -8.04 -5.47 18.21
CA ALA A 52 -7.92 -5.00 19.58
C ALA A 52 -9.01 -5.59 20.46
N GLU A 53 -10.27 -5.56 20.02
CA GLU A 53 -11.40 -6.07 20.78
C GLU A 53 -11.29 -7.55 21.06
N GLN A 54 -10.87 -8.33 20.06
CA GLN A 54 -10.75 -9.77 20.17
C GLN A 54 -9.40 -10.21 20.73
N LYS A 55 -8.49 -9.27 20.98
CA LYS A 55 -7.12 -9.55 21.42
C LYS A 55 -6.46 -10.58 20.52
N SER A 56 -6.65 -10.42 19.21
CA SER A 56 -6.17 -11.36 18.20
C SER A 56 -5.16 -10.69 17.24
N PRO A 57 -3.86 -10.81 17.51
CA PRO A 57 -2.85 -10.33 16.57
C PRO A 57 -2.95 -11.02 15.20
N ALA A 58 -3.50 -12.24 15.18
CA ALA A 58 -3.64 -12.99 13.93
C ALA A 58 -4.56 -12.29 12.93
N LEU A 59 -5.59 -11.59 13.39
CA LEU A 59 -6.48 -10.83 12.49
C LEU A 59 -5.69 -9.76 11.75
N LEU A 60 -4.85 -9.02 12.47
CA LEU A 60 -4.04 -7.98 11.86
C LEU A 60 -2.97 -8.57 10.93
N ALA A 61 -2.30 -9.63 11.36
CA ALA A 61 -1.29 -10.29 10.54
C ALA A 61 -1.88 -10.83 9.24
N ASN A 62 -3.03 -11.46 9.30
CA ASN A 62 -3.71 -11.99 8.12
C ASN A 62 -4.14 -10.86 7.18
N TYR A 63 -4.64 -9.75 7.73
CA TYR A 63 -5.02 -8.60 6.94
C TYR A 63 -3.82 -8.04 6.16
N ILE A 64 -2.68 -7.86 6.82
CA ILE A 64 -1.47 -7.34 6.17
C ILE A 64 -1.02 -8.28 5.06
N TYR A 65 -1.06 -9.58 5.30
CA TYR A 65 -0.70 -10.57 4.29
C TYR A 65 -1.59 -10.44 3.06
N GLU A 66 -2.91 -10.32 3.27
CA GLU A 66 -3.86 -10.16 2.16
C GLU A 66 -3.65 -8.83 1.44
N LEU A 67 -3.38 -7.76 2.17
CA LEU A 67 -3.08 -6.46 1.56
C LEU A 67 -1.86 -6.56 0.65
N VAL A 68 -0.81 -7.23 1.09
CA VAL A 68 0.41 -7.38 0.30
C VAL A 68 0.15 -8.20 -0.95
N LYS A 69 -0.69 -9.24 -0.84
CA LYS A 69 -1.08 -10.04 -2.01
C LYS A 69 -1.85 -9.20 -3.03
N VAL A 70 -2.82 -8.42 -2.57
CA VAL A 70 -3.62 -7.55 -3.44
C VAL A 70 -2.72 -6.50 -4.08
N PHE A 71 -1.81 -5.90 -3.31
CA PHE A 71 -0.88 -4.91 -3.85
C PHE A 71 0.05 -5.51 -4.91
N ASN A 72 0.59 -6.70 -4.67
CA ASN A 72 1.49 -7.32 -5.64
C ASN A 72 0.75 -7.68 -6.94
N HIS A 73 -0.51 -8.08 -6.84
CA HIS A 73 -1.34 -8.30 -8.01
C HIS A 73 -1.52 -6.99 -8.80
N PHE A 74 -1.85 -5.90 -8.11
CA PHE A 74 -1.94 -4.57 -8.69
C PHE A 74 -0.62 -4.19 -9.39
N TYR A 75 0.50 -4.36 -8.72
CA TYR A 75 1.81 -3.98 -9.23
C TYR A 75 2.16 -4.74 -10.52
N GLN A 76 1.81 -6.02 -10.57
CA GLN A 76 2.16 -6.87 -11.71
C GLN A 76 1.21 -6.67 -12.91
N ASN A 77 0.01 -6.19 -12.68
CA ASN A 77 -1.03 -6.10 -13.71
C ASN A 77 -1.34 -4.68 -14.16
N THR A 78 -0.54 -3.71 -13.77
CA THR A 78 -0.64 -2.33 -14.25
C THR A 78 0.66 -1.93 -14.94
N THR A 79 0.60 -0.83 -15.71
CA THR A 79 1.81 -0.26 -16.30
C THR A 79 2.82 0.06 -15.19
N PRO A 80 4.12 -0.22 -15.39
CA PRO A 80 5.13 0.17 -14.39
C PRO A 80 4.95 1.62 -13.99
N ILE A 81 4.81 1.86 -12.69
CA ILE A 81 4.40 3.17 -12.15
C ILE A 81 5.32 4.29 -12.62
N LEU A 82 6.63 4.05 -12.60
CA LEU A 82 7.61 5.06 -13.00
C LEU A 82 7.60 5.35 -14.50
N LYS A 83 6.96 4.49 -15.29
CA LYS A 83 6.86 4.63 -16.74
C LYS A 83 5.49 5.08 -17.21
N GLU A 84 4.55 5.33 -16.28
CA GLU A 84 3.21 5.78 -16.63
C GLU A 84 3.29 7.20 -17.22
N GLU A 85 2.68 7.37 -18.41
CA GLU A 85 2.72 8.66 -19.12
C GLU A 85 1.72 9.67 -18.57
N SER A 86 0.58 9.20 -18.05
CA SER A 86 -0.42 10.10 -17.47
C SER A 86 0.00 10.49 -16.07
N GLU A 87 0.20 11.78 -15.84
CA GLU A 87 0.58 12.30 -14.52
C GLU A 87 -0.47 12.00 -13.48
N GLU A 88 -1.75 12.12 -13.83
CA GLU A 88 -2.83 11.84 -12.87
C GLU A 88 -2.87 10.39 -12.45
N ILE A 89 -2.74 9.46 -13.40
CA ILE A 89 -2.71 8.02 -13.11
C ILE A 89 -1.47 7.67 -12.30
N LYS A 90 -0.32 8.23 -12.68
CA LYS A 90 0.94 8.01 -11.97
C LYS A 90 0.82 8.50 -10.53
N ASN A 91 0.28 9.71 -10.33
CA ASN A 91 0.10 10.28 -9.01
C ASN A 91 -0.84 9.44 -8.15
N LEU A 92 -1.94 8.96 -8.71
CA LEU A 92 -2.86 8.06 -8.01
C LEU A 92 -2.15 6.80 -7.54
N ARG A 93 -1.39 6.17 -8.44
CA ARG A 93 -0.69 4.92 -8.12
C ARG A 93 0.44 5.11 -7.12
N LEU A 94 1.11 6.28 -7.17
CA LEU A 94 2.10 6.62 -6.15
C LEU A 94 1.45 6.81 -4.78
N MET A 95 0.26 7.42 -4.73
CA MET A 95 -0.48 7.56 -3.49
C MET A 95 -0.90 6.19 -2.95
N ILE A 96 -1.37 5.29 -3.82
CA ILE A 96 -1.69 3.92 -3.43
C ILE A 96 -0.46 3.24 -2.83
N CYS A 97 0.69 3.40 -3.45
CA CYS A 97 1.96 2.85 -2.94
C CYS A 97 2.27 3.41 -1.55
N ALA A 98 2.19 4.74 -1.40
CA ALA A 98 2.50 5.40 -0.13
C ALA A 98 1.59 4.93 0.99
N LYS A 99 0.29 4.84 0.72
CA LYS A 99 -0.68 4.39 1.73
C LYS A 99 -0.50 2.91 2.07
N THR A 100 -0.18 2.09 1.07
CA THR A 100 0.08 0.68 1.31
C THR A 100 1.31 0.50 2.22
N ALA A 101 2.40 1.22 1.94
CA ALA A 101 3.60 1.17 2.77
C ALA A 101 3.32 1.64 4.20
N GLU A 102 2.53 2.71 4.35
CA GLU A 102 2.15 3.24 5.65
C GLU A 102 1.36 2.22 6.46
N VAL A 103 0.36 1.58 5.85
CA VAL A 103 -0.45 0.56 6.53
C VAL A 103 0.40 -0.65 6.92
N ILE A 104 1.27 -1.11 6.02
CA ILE A 104 2.17 -2.22 6.33
C ILE A 104 3.06 -1.87 7.52
N SER A 105 3.68 -0.69 7.48
CA SER A 105 4.59 -0.26 8.55
C SER A 105 3.86 -0.13 9.88
N ASN A 106 2.70 0.52 9.89
CA ASN A 106 1.92 0.71 11.10
C ASN A 106 1.42 -0.62 11.66
N GLY A 107 0.88 -1.49 10.79
CA GLY A 107 0.39 -2.79 11.21
C GLY A 107 1.50 -3.69 11.77
N MET A 108 2.63 -3.74 11.09
CA MET A 108 3.76 -4.56 11.54
C MET A 108 4.35 -4.02 12.83
N SER A 109 4.39 -2.70 12.99
CA SER A 109 4.85 -2.07 14.23
C SER A 109 3.97 -2.49 15.41
N LEU A 110 2.66 -2.55 15.22
CA LEU A 110 1.72 -3.01 16.25
C LEU A 110 1.93 -4.48 16.61
N LEU A 111 2.47 -5.25 15.69
CA LEU A 111 2.84 -6.65 15.92
C LEU A 111 4.26 -6.80 16.49
N GLY A 112 4.96 -5.69 16.71
CA GLY A 112 6.32 -5.70 17.25
C GLY A 112 7.39 -5.98 16.21
N ILE A 113 7.08 -5.80 14.91
CA ILE A 113 8.01 -6.10 13.82
C ILE A 113 8.32 -4.83 13.05
N GLN A 114 9.62 -4.55 12.84
CA GLN A 114 10.04 -3.43 12.00
C GLN A 114 10.15 -3.89 10.55
N VAL A 115 9.80 -3.00 9.62
CA VAL A 115 9.93 -3.27 8.19
C VAL A 115 11.02 -2.39 7.59
N PRO A 116 11.89 -2.97 6.75
CA PRO A 116 12.99 -2.21 6.18
C PRO A 116 12.52 -1.32 5.03
N GLU A 117 13.27 -0.26 4.78
CA GLU A 117 13.09 0.59 3.61
C GLU A 117 13.94 0.11 2.44
N LYS A 118 14.92 -0.74 2.72
CA LYS A 118 15.81 -1.34 1.73
C LYS A 118 16.06 -2.80 2.09
N MET A 119 16.25 -3.59 1.11
CA MET A 119 16.65 -4.98 1.31
C MET A 119 17.86 -5.30 0.48
#